data_a5fd6df4a98e78d3e370eeba30b337c5
#
_entry.id   a5fd6df4a98e78d3e370eeba30b337c5
#
_cell.length_a   1.000
_cell.length_b   1.000
_cell.length_c   1.000
_cell.angle_alpha   90.00
_cell.angle_beta   90.00
_cell.angle_gamma   90.00
#
_symmetry.space_group_name_H-M   'P 1'
#
loop_
_entity.id
_entity.type
_entity.pdbx_description
1 polymer ?
#
loop_
_entity_poly.entity_id
_entity_poly.type
_entity_poly.pdbx_seq_one_letter_code
_entity_poly.pdbx_strand_id
1 'polypeptide(L)'
;MRDRQKTYEIGDDRNGRAFTGFDDPKDARELVRRVLEDPPEARWRAGRVISRCELPSVRGEVYDLLNQALEDPGTDIRLAYRITLALRLLQRPLPPKDIVIRRGQGACYRDKMIRDDAFLAGEKTGRGHVEEIPVIDMHVHPKEPDGPLLTELLEAGVKHAAILATDTDPVALENKAVLERIRRNYEGSDVAEKMSFDEVMQQIGDSLYSPGHVTNQDILDWIADYPETLIGFGSVDLSRGAAYVEKTLEMLSRAPQRIRGIKLLPFSQFFDPAANENIDLLMSYCRKNRWIVLTHTGLAAGVFEDPQMNRDSRPSLWEGPASRYPDVPIILAHMGAYGRIHRGYWFEDALETMRKHENVYADTAAAWGTFFDEENVEKIRKRTGMDRILFGTDYPASKVMPGGIGGVIRCYLTNLWLTDAEKEKILYHNAAGLMQLQS
;
A
#
# COMPACT_ATOMS: atom_id res chain seq x y z
N MET A 1 -31.68 6.06 38.05
CA MET A 1 -30.32 6.11 37.49
C MET A 1 -30.47 6.17 35.99
N ARG A 2 -30.22 7.34 35.43
CA ARG A 2 -30.32 7.52 33.95
C ARG A 2 -29.05 6.99 33.35
N ASP A 3 -29.14 5.89 32.59
CA ASP A 3 -28.07 5.42 31.76
C ASP A 3 -27.65 6.53 30.79
N ARG A 4 -26.36 6.87 30.83
CA ARG A 4 -25.77 7.78 29.88
C ARG A 4 -25.70 7.03 28.56
N GLN A 5 -26.56 7.38 27.60
CA GLN A 5 -26.38 7.04 26.20
C GLN A 5 -24.99 7.47 25.77
N LYS A 6 -24.11 6.52 25.50
CA LYS A 6 -22.83 6.81 24.86
C LYS A 6 -23.09 7.08 23.39
N THR A 7 -22.99 8.33 23.01
CA THR A 7 -23.01 8.75 21.61
C THR A 7 -21.64 8.52 21.01
N TYR A 8 -21.57 7.79 19.92
CA TYR A 8 -20.36 7.62 19.12
C TYR A 8 -20.42 8.61 17.95
N GLU A 9 -19.59 9.65 18.00
CA GLU A 9 -19.41 10.53 16.86
C GLU A 9 -18.65 9.76 15.74
N ILE A 10 -19.37 9.51 14.66
CA ILE A 10 -18.74 9.17 13.38
C ILE A 10 -18.50 10.51 12.71
N GLY A 11 -17.24 10.80 12.35
CA GLY A 11 -16.97 11.97 11.53
C GLY A 11 -17.93 12.01 10.33
N ASP A 12 -18.43 13.18 10.00
CA ASP A 12 -19.47 13.48 9.04
C ASP A 12 -19.50 12.55 7.84
N ASP A 13 -20.68 11.97 7.58
CA ASP A 13 -20.99 11.54 6.23
C ASP A 13 -21.09 12.81 5.34
N ARG A 14 -21.05 12.66 4.02
CA ARG A 14 -21.18 13.79 3.10
C ARG A 14 -22.45 14.65 3.30
N ASN A 15 -23.33 14.24 4.21
CA ASN A 15 -24.61 14.87 4.56
C ASN A 15 -24.68 15.37 6.01
N GLY A 16 -23.59 15.31 6.79
CA GLY A 16 -23.52 15.90 8.14
C GLY A 16 -24.40 15.20 9.18
N ARG A 17 -24.76 13.93 9.02
CA ARG A 17 -25.54 13.17 9.98
C ARG A 17 -24.64 12.38 10.92
N ALA A 18 -24.60 12.77 12.17
CA ALA A 18 -24.01 11.97 13.25
C ALA A 18 -24.86 10.73 13.53
N PHE A 19 -24.22 9.56 13.63
CA PHE A 19 -24.87 8.35 14.14
C PHE A 19 -24.89 8.36 15.65
N THR A 20 -26.06 8.50 16.24
CA THR A 20 -26.27 8.48 17.68
C THR A 20 -27.09 7.26 18.06
N GLY A 21 -26.49 6.35 18.86
CA GLY A 21 -27.20 5.28 19.56
C GLY A 21 -27.55 4.04 18.72
N PHE A 22 -27.18 2.86 19.21
CA PHE A 22 -27.49 1.56 18.61
C PHE A 22 -28.41 0.74 19.54
N ASP A 23 -29.54 1.30 19.92
CA ASP A 23 -30.48 0.64 20.84
C ASP A 23 -31.59 -0.14 20.12
N ASP A 24 -31.67 -0.08 18.78
CA ASP A 24 -32.75 -0.70 18.01
C ASP A 24 -32.17 -1.69 16.96
N PRO A 25 -32.72 -2.92 16.81
CA PRO A 25 -32.42 -3.85 15.74
C PRO A 25 -32.50 -3.27 14.32
N LYS A 26 -33.28 -2.23 14.11
CA LYS A 26 -33.33 -1.48 12.86
C LYS A 26 -31.99 -0.83 12.52
N ASP A 27 -31.26 -0.37 13.52
CA ASP A 27 -29.95 0.26 13.34
C ASP A 27 -28.89 -0.77 12.92
N ALA A 28 -28.96 -2.00 13.44
CA ALA A 28 -28.08 -3.08 13.04
C ALA A 28 -28.25 -3.44 11.56
N ARG A 29 -29.50 -3.54 11.09
CA ARG A 29 -29.81 -3.83 9.67
C ARG A 29 -29.37 -2.71 8.75
N GLU A 30 -29.58 -1.47 9.13
CA GLU A 30 -29.14 -0.30 8.37
C GLU A 30 -27.59 -0.27 8.29
N LEU A 31 -26.88 -0.60 9.35
CA LEU A 31 -25.43 -0.70 9.32
C LEU A 31 -24.93 -1.81 8.38
N VAL A 32 -25.56 -2.98 8.44
CA VAL A 32 -25.23 -4.07 7.53
C VAL A 32 -25.52 -3.66 6.09
N ARG A 33 -26.69 -3.07 5.82
CA ARG A 33 -27.03 -2.55 4.50
C ARG A 33 -25.96 -1.60 3.98
N ARG A 34 -25.45 -0.68 4.80
CA ARG A 34 -24.35 0.23 4.43
C ARG A 34 -23.03 -0.48 4.18
N VAL A 35 -22.70 -1.52 4.94
CA VAL A 35 -21.53 -2.35 4.65
C VAL A 35 -21.64 -3.04 3.29
N LEU A 36 -22.85 -3.45 2.90
CA LEU A 36 -23.10 -4.17 1.66
C LEU A 36 -23.21 -3.26 0.43
N GLU A 37 -23.92 -2.13 0.57
CA GLU A 37 -24.37 -1.31 -0.56
C GLU A 37 -23.61 0.02 -0.73
N ASP A 38 -23.12 0.63 0.36
CA ASP A 38 -22.50 1.95 0.30
C ASP A 38 -21.13 1.93 -0.42
N PRO A 39 -20.65 3.10 -0.90
CA PRO A 39 -19.29 3.26 -1.40
C PRO A 39 -18.22 2.79 -0.39
N PRO A 40 -17.04 2.34 -0.83
CA PRO A 40 -16.02 1.74 0.04
C PRO A 40 -15.69 2.54 1.31
N GLU A 41 -15.61 3.86 1.21
CA GLU A 41 -15.27 4.74 2.34
C GLU A 41 -16.36 4.76 3.41
N ALA A 42 -17.64 4.77 3.01
CA ALA A 42 -18.77 4.76 3.93
C ALA A 42 -18.92 3.39 4.62
N ARG A 43 -18.65 2.30 3.90
CA ARG A 43 -18.67 0.93 4.44
C ARG A 43 -17.65 0.74 5.57
N TRP A 44 -16.48 1.32 5.42
CA TRP A 44 -15.45 1.32 6.47
C TRP A 44 -15.89 2.03 7.74
N ARG A 45 -16.56 3.16 7.60
CA ARG A 45 -17.12 3.90 8.73
C ARG A 45 -18.16 3.07 9.46
N ALA A 46 -19.05 2.40 8.74
CA ALA A 46 -20.04 1.50 9.33
C ALA A 46 -19.36 0.34 10.11
N GLY A 47 -18.32 -0.28 9.54
CA GLY A 47 -17.55 -1.32 10.21
C GLY A 47 -16.89 -0.85 11.52
N ARG A 48 -16.31 0.36 11.53
CA ARG A 48 -15.72 0.95 12.75
C ARG A 48 -16.76 1.21 13.85
N VAL A 49 -17.96 1.62 13.47
CA VAL A 49 -19.04 1.83 14.44
C VAL A 49 -19.49 0.51 15.02
N ILE A 50 -19.66 -0.50 14.19
CA ILE A 50 -19.99 -1.87 14.60
C ILE A 50 -18.95 -2.39 15.60
N SER A 51 -17.66 -2.19 15.36
CA SER A 51 -16.58 -2.66 16.25
C SER A 51 -16.59 -2.00 17.63
N ARG A 52 -17.12 -0.79 17.73
CA ARG A 52 -17.21 -0.01 18.96
C ARG A 52 -18.55 -0.18 19.70
N CYS A 53 -19.49 -0.91 19.11
CA CYS A 53 -20.79 -1.17 19.74
C CYS A 53 -20.60 -2.05 20.96
N GLU A 54 -20.95 -1.55 22.13
CA GLU A 54 -20.85 -2.26 23.41
C GLU A 54 -22.07 -3.14 23.72
N LEU A 55 -23.14 -3.06 22.91
CA LEU A 55 -24.37 -3.82 23.14
C LEU A 55 -24.25 -5.24 22.55
N PRO A 56 -24.21 -6.30 23.37
CA PRO A 56 -23.98 -7.66 22.88
C PRO A 56 -25.05 -8.17 21.91
N SER A 57 -26.32 -7.73 22.11
CA SER A 57 -27.45 -8.12 21.24
C SER A 57 -27.32 -7.56 19.83
N VAL A 58 -27.01 -6.27 19.71
CA VAL A 58 -26.84 -5.61 18.41
C VAL A 58 -25.63 -6.17 17.67
N ARG A 59 -24.52 -6.42 18.38
CA ARG A 59 -23.34 -7.07 17.78
C ARG A 59 -23.65 -8.48 17.27
N GLY A 60 -24.47 -9.22 18.00
CA GLY A 60 -24.93 -10.55 17.59
C GLY A 60 -25.72 -10.49 16.30
N GLU A 61 -26.72 -9.63 16.21
CA GLU A 61 -27.55 -9.49 15.01
C GLU A 61 -26.74 -9.02 13.80
N VAL A 62 -25.85 -8.05 13.96
CA VAL A 62 -24.94 -7.60 12.89
C VAL A 62 -24.05 -8.75 12.42
N TYR A 63 -23.50 -9.52 13.35
CA TYR A 63 -22.67 -10.68 13.03
C TYR A 63 -23.44 -11.71 12.19
N ASP A 64 -24.67 -12.05 12.61
CA ASP A 64 -25.49 -13.04 11.92
C ASP A 64 -25.91 -12.58 10.52
N LEU A 65 -26.29 -11.31 10.37
CA LEU A 65 -26.64 -10.71 9.07
C LEU A 65 -25.44 -10.66 8.10
N LEU A 66 -24.25 -10.32 8.61
CA LEU A 66 -23.03 -10.31 7.80
C LEU A 66 -22.61 -11.71 7.38
N ASN A 67 -22.74 -12.71 8.26
CA ASN A 67 -22.50 -14.11 7.90
C ASN A 67 -23.49 -14.61 6.84
N GLN A 68 -24.77 -14.29 7.00
CA GLN A 68 -25.79 -14.65 6.02
C GLN A 68 -25.46 -14.05 4.64
N ALA A 69 -25.05 -12.78 4.59
CA ALA A 69 -24.64 -12.14 3.35
C ALA A 69 -23.34 -12.75 2.78
N LEU A 70 -22.46 -13.29 3.63
CA LEU A 70 -21.26 -13.98 3.20
C LEU A 70 -21.55 -15.34 2.57
N GLU A 71 -22.62 -16.01 3.00
CA GLU A 71 -23.09 -17.31 2.49
C GLU A 71 -23.90 -17.18 1.19
N ASP A 72 -24.37 -15.97 0.85
CA ASP A 72 -25.14 -15.73 -0.37
C ASP A 72 -24.31 -16.10 -1.61
N PRO A 73 -24.84 -16.97 -2.49
CA PRO A 73 -24.19 -17.33 -3.75
C PRO A 73 -23.85 -16.17 -4.67
N GLY A 74 -24.62 -15.07 -4.58
CA GLY A 74 -24.44 -13.84 -5.36
C GLY A 74 -23.33 -12.93 -4.83
N THR A 75 -22.78 -13.20 -3.65
CA THR A 75 -21.73 -12.39 -3.06
C THR A 75 -20.41 -12.55 -3.80
N ASP A 76 -20.01 -11.50 -4.50
CA ASP A 76 -18.73 -11.47 -5.20
C ASP A 76 -17.54 -11.40 -4.21
N ILE A 77 -16.33 -11.68 -4.71
CA ILE A 77 -15.12 -11.71 -3.89
C ILE A 77 -14.85 -10.39 -3.16
N ARG A 78 -15.19 -9.24 -3.76
CA ARG A 78 -14.93 -7.92 -3.17
C ARG A 78 -15.88 -7.66 -2.01
N LEU A 79 -17.13 -8.06 -2.19
CA LEU A 79 -18.14 -7.98 -1.15
C LEU A 79 -17.81 -8.95 -0.01
N ALA A 80 -17.44 -10.20 -0.33
CA ALA A 80 -17.00 -11.18 0.65
C ALA A 80 -15.80 -10.68 1.48
N TYR A 81 -14.82 -10.06 0.83
CA TYR A 81 -13.69 -9.42 1.52
C TYR A 81 -14.12 -8.33 2.51
N ARG A 82 -15.04 -7.46 2.09
CA ARG A 82 -15.56 -6.37 2.95
C ARG A 82 -16.35 -6.88 4.13
N ILE A 83 -17.19 -7.88 3.91
CA ILE A 83 -17.96 -8.54 4.97
C ILE A 83 -17.00 -9.17 5.98
N THR A 84 -15.99 -9.89 5.50
CA THR A 84 -14.98 -10.52 6.37
C THR A 84 -14.24 -9.48 7.21
N LEU A 85 -13.87 -8.33 6.63
CA LEU A 85 -13.26 -7.25 7.39
C LEU A 85 -14.22 -6.65 8.44
N ALA A 86 -15.50 -6.51 8.13
CA ALA A 86 -16.50 -6.04 9.09
C ALA A 86 -16.68 -7.04 10.24
N LEU A 87 -16.71 -8.33 9.95
CA LEU A 87 -16.75 -9.40 10.96
C LEU A 87 -15.52 -9.40 11.87
N ARG A 88 -14.32 -9.11 11.32
CA ARG A 88 -13.10 -8.91 12.11
C ARG A 88 -13.24 -7.78 13.13
N LEU A 89 -13.80 -6.66 12.69
CA LEU A 89 -14.01 -5.52 13.57
C LEU A 89 -14.96 -5.81 14.75
N LEU A 90 -15.81 -6.82 14.62
CA LEU A 90 -16.66 -7.32 15.71
C LEU A 90 -15.88 -8.11 16.77
N GLN A 91 -14.59 -8.43 16.53
CA GLN A 91 -13.74 -9.21 17.43
C GLN A 91 -14.36 -10.55 17.86
N ARG A 92 -15.17 -11.14 16.99
CA ARG A 92 -15.74 -12.48 17.22
C ARG A 92 -15.01 -13.50 16.37
N PRO A 93 -14.65 -14.67 16.92
CA PRO A 93 -14.15 -15.78 16.13
C PRO A 93 -15.23 -16.18 15.12
N LEU A 94 -14.82 -16.34 13.86
CA LEU A 94 -15.69 -16.89 12.83
C LEU A 94 -15.82 -18.40 13.09
N PRO A 95 -17.04 -18.96 13.05
CA PRO A 95 -17.21 -20.39 13.24
C PRO A 95 -16.48 -21.17 12.13
N PRO A 96 -15.56 -22.10 12.47
CA PRO A 96 -14.75 -22.82 11.47
C PRO A 96 -15.57 -23.74 10.55
N LYS A 97 -16.84 -23.98 10.91
CA LYS A 97 -17.68 -25.02 10.28
C LYS A 97 -18.64 -24.53 9.21
N ASP A 98 -18.91 -23.22 9.12
CA ASP A 98 -20.08 -22.74 8.38
C ASP A 98 -19.73 -22.12 7.03
N ILE A 99 -18.45 -22.22 6.62
CA ILE A 99 -18.04 -21.68 5.35
C ILE A 99 -18.01 -22.79 4.32
N VAL A 100 -19.10 -22.90 3.60
CA VAL A 100 -19.17 -23.76 2.43
C VAL A 100 -18.21 -23.23 1.38
N ILE A 101 -17.05 -23.89 1.26
CA ILE A 101 -16.07 -23.62 0.21
C ILE A 101 -16.72 -23.93 -1.13
N ARG A 102 -17.26 -22.92 -1.80
CA ARG A 102 -17.60 -23.04 -3.20
C ARG A 102 -16.33 -22.86 -4.01
N ARG A 103 -15.96 -23.90 -4.77
CA ARG A 103 -14.82 -23.89 -5.67
C ARG A 103 -14.96 -22.77 -6.70
N GLY A 104 -14.19 -21.69 -6.48
CA GLY A 104 -14.08 -20.52 -7.37
C GLY A 104 -13.04 -19.58 -6.83
N GLN A 105 -12.45 -18.72 -7.66
CA GLN A 105 -11.39 -17.76 -7.27
C GLN A 105 -11.76 -16.89 -6.06
N GLY A 106 -13.05 -16.66 -5.80
CA GLY A 106 -13.56 -15.91 -4.65
C GLY A 106 -13.45 -16.62 -3.30
N ALA A 107 -13.57 -17.94 -3.27
CA ALA A 107 -13.54 -18.74 -2.06
C ALA A 107 -12.17 -18.70 -1.37
N CYS A 108 -11.09 -18.67 -2.14
CA CYS A 108 -9.73 -18.71 -1.63
C CYS A 108 -9.40 -17.51 -0.72
N TYR A 109 -9.80 -16.29 -1.11
CA TYR A 109 -9.56 -15.09 -0.32
C TYR A 109 -10.33 -15.09 1.00
N ARG A 110 -11.57 -15.53 0.94
CA ARG A 110 -12.47 -15.63 2.08
C ARG A 110 -11.95 -16.60 3.13
N ASP A 111 -11.57 -17.79 2.71
CA ASP A 111 -11.09 -18.86 3.61
C ASP A 111 -9.77 -18.50 4.30
N LYS A 112 -8.90 -17.79 3.60
CA LYS A 112 -7.63 -17.34 4.16
C LYS A 112 -7.83 -16.29 5.24
N MET A 113 -8.66 -15.28 4.97
CA MET A 113 -8.95 -14.23 5.94
C MET A 113 -9.65 -14.77 7.17
N ILE A 114 -10.50 -15.79 7.03
CA ILE A 114 -11.20 -16.44 8.14
C ILE A 114 -10.25 -17.26 9.00
N ARG A 115 -9.31 -17.97 8.40
CA ARG A 115 -8.26 -18.68 9.16
C ARG A 115 -7.39 -17.73 9.96
N ASP A 116 -7.03 -16.60 9.35
CA ASP A 116 -6.28 -15.56 10.04
C ASP A 116 -7.05 -14.98 11.22
N ASP A 117 -8.39 -14.82 11.12
CA ASP A 117 -9.22 -14.36 12.22
C ASP A 117 -9.37 -15.37 13.34
N ALA A 118 -9.49 -16.66 13.03
CA ALA A 118 -9.51 -17.72 14.03
C ALA A 118 -8.18 -17.77 14.80
N PHE A 119 -7.08 -17.53 14.14
CA PHE A 119 -5.75 -17.42 14.75
C PHE A 119 -5.65 -16.16 15.66
N LEU A 120 -6.18 -15.01 15.21
CA LEU A 120 -6.23 -13.78 16.02
C LEU A 120 -7.14 -13.90 17.26
N ALA A 121 -8.17 -14.75 17.18
CA ALA A 121 -9.20 -14.82 18.21
C ALA A 121 -8.81 -15.63 19.46
N GLY A 122 -7.64 -16.28 19.50
CA GLY A 122 -7.32 -16.80 20.79
C GLY A 122 -6.49 -18.03 20.99
N GLU A 123 -5.98 -18.65 19.99
CA GLU A 123 -5.01 -19.70 20.28
C GLU A 123 -3.65 -19.08 20.59
N LYS A 124 -3.33 -19.01 21.87
CA LYS A 124 -2.01 -18.68 22.40
C LYS A 124 -0.98 -19.75 22.03
N THR A 125 -0.65 -19.86 20.76
CA THR A 125 0.44 -20.70 20.32
C THR A 125 1.57 -19.82 19.84
N GLY A 126 2.59 -19.64 20.66
CA GLY A 126 3.88 -19.07 20.28
C GLY A 126 3.98 -17.53 20.22
N ARG A 127 3.01 -16.78 20.76
CA ARG A 127 2.96 -15.29 20.65
C ARG A 127 4.06 -14.52 21.39
N GLY A 128 4.76 -15.10 22.34
CA GLY A 128 5.73 -14.37 23.13
C GLY A 128 6.94 -13.85 22.34
N HIS A 129 7.21 -14.40 21.17
CA HIS A 129 8.40 -14.01 20.37
C HIS A 129 8.03 -12.99 19.26
N VAL A 130 6.83 -13.04 18.75
CA VAL A 130 6.38 -12.26 17.58
C VAL A 130 5.98 -10.82 17.95
N GLU A 131 5.57 -10.57 19.20
CA GLU A 131 5.24 -9.21 19.69
C GLU A 131 6.47 -8.32 19.89
N GLU A 132 7.69 -8.89 19.89
CA GLU A 132 8.95 -8.16 20.09
C GLU A 132 9.72 -7.87 18.79
N ILE A 133 9.21 -8.25 17.61
CA ILE A 133 9.90 -7.98 16.35
C ILE A 133 9.85 -6.49 16.07
N PRO A 134 10.99 -5.79 16.01
CA PRO A 134 11.01 -4.41 15.57
C PRO A 134 10.58 -4.33 14.11
N VAL A 135 9.95 -3.23 13.72
CA VAL A 135 9.43 -3.05 12.36
C VAL A 135 10.12 -1.88 11.67
N ILE A 136 10.51 -2.07 10.42
CA ILE A 136 10.93 -1.00 9.52
C ILE A 136 9.90 -0.91 8.39
N ASP A 137 9.21 0.23 8.32
CA ASP A 137 8.28 0.52 7.24
C ASP A 137 9.03 1.22 6.09
N MET A 138 9.20 0.52 4.98
CA MET A 138 9.97 1.02 3.83
C MET A 138 9.16 1.89 2.87
N HIS A 139 7.86 2.15 3.16
CA HIS A 139 7.02 2.84 2.20
C HIS A 139 5.93 3.67 2.87
N VAL A 140 6.24 4.93 3.15
CA VAL A 140 5.32 5.87 3.80
C VAL A 140 5.24 7.17 2.99
N HIS A 141 4.04 7.55 2.55
CA HIS A 141 3.77 8.86 1.96
C HIS A 141 3.14 9.78 3.00
N PRO A 142 3.92 10.57 3.73
CA PRO A 142 3.37 11.49 4.70
C PRO A 142 2.55 12.55 3.97
N LYS A 143 1.47 13.04 4.61
CA LYS A 143 0.64 14.10 4.02
C LYS A 143 0.76 15.43 4.75
N GLU A 144 1.16 15.39 6.00
CA GLU A 144 1.25 16.56 6.87
C GLU A 144 2.44 16.42 7.82
N PRO A 145 3.25 17.48 7.99
CA PRO A 145 4.44 17.46 8.83
C PRO A 145 4.16 17.12 10.30
N ASP A 146 3.10 17.70 10.85
CA ASP A 146 2.72 17.60 12.27
C ASP A 146 1.53 16.64 12.49
N GLY A 147 1.29 15.77 11.52
CA GLY A 147 0.12 14.89 11.51
C GLY A 147 0.22 13.70 12.48
N PRO A 148 -0.83 12.92 12.58
CA PRO A 148 -0.89 11.74 13.45
C PRO A 148 0.10 10.62 13.04
N LEU A 149 0.82 10.77 11.94
CA LEU A 149 1.71 9.73 11.38
C LEU A 149 2.72 9.23 12.40
N LEU A 150 3.46 10.13 13.07
CA LEU A 150 4.48 9.72 14.04
C LEU A 150 3.85 8.95 15.21
N THR A 151 2.71 9.42 15.69
CA THR A 151 1.96 8.72 16.75
C THR A 151 1.50 7.35 16.25
N GLU A 152 0.93 7.27 15.05
CA GLU A 152 0.49 6.00 14.45
C GLU A 152 1.65 5.01 14.26
N LEU A 153 2.84 5.48 13.85
CA LEU A 153 4.04 4.67 13.70
C LEU A 153 4.52 4.12 15.06
N LEU A 154 4.63 5.00 16.06
CA LEU A 154 5.07 4.62 17.41
C LEU A 154 4.10 3.65 18.09
N GLU A 155 2.79 3.92 18.01
CA GLU A 155 1.74 3.05 18.55
C GLU A 155 1.71 1.68 17.86
N ALA A 156 2.11 1.63 16.59
CA ALA A 156 2.20 0.39 15.82
C ALA A 156 3.51 -0.40 16.05
N GLY A 157 4.45 0.14 16.84
CA GLY A 157 5.76 -0.48 17.10
C GLY A 157 6.75 -0.36 15.94
N VAL A 158 6.57 0.63 15.05
CA VAL A 158 7.52 0.90 13.97
C VAL A 158 8.75 1.61 14.53
N LYS A 159 9.92 0.98 14.37
CA LYS A 159 11.18 1.52 14.82
C LYS A 159 11.72 2.59 13.86
N HIS A 160 11.64 2.31 12.56
CA HIS A 160 12.05 3.25 11.51
C HIS A 160 11.05 3.25 10.38
N ALA A 161 10.83 4.42 9.76
CA ALA A 161 9.96 4.57 8.60
C ALA A 161 10.65 5.34 7.47
N ALA A 162 10.65 4.76 6.28
CA ALA A 162 11.10 5.43 5.07
C ALA A 162 10.00 6.35 4.55
N ILE A 163 10.19 7.65 4.71
CA ILE A 163 9.29 8.69 4.23
C ILE A 163 9.71 9.15 2.83
N LEU A 164 8.73 9.25 1.94
CA LEU A 164 8.95 9.35 0.51
C LEU A 164 8.48 10.71 -0.03
N ALA A 165 9.38 11.46 -0.65
CA ALA A 165 9.01 12.64 -1.42
C ALA A 165 8.26 12.26 -2.70
N THR A 166 7.53 13.24 -3.23
CA THR A 166 6.87 13.16 -4.52
C THR A 166 7.25 14.38 -5.35
N ASP A 167 8.01 14.17 -6.41
CA ASP A 167 8.37 15.21 -7.38
C ASP A 167 7.56 14.99 -8.65
N THR A 168 6.31 15.44 -8.63
CA THR A 168 5.40 15.49 -9.78
C THR A 168 4.90 16.90 -9.93
N ASP A 169 5.10 17.50 -11.10
CA ASP A 169 4.78 18.90 -11.37
C ASP A 169 3.98 18.97 -12.68
N PRO A 170 2.82 19.64 -12.68
CA PRO A 170 2.04 19.84 -13.90
C PRO A 170 2.82 20.50 -15.06
N VAL A 171 3.92 21.18 -14.77
CA VAL A 171 4.82 21.72 -15.81
C VAL A 171 5.38 20.61 -16.72
N ALA A 172 5.41 19.37 -16.26
CA ALA A 172 5.77 18.21 -17.09
C ALA A 172 4.83 18.06 -18.30
N LEU A 173 3.56 18.47 -18.16
CA LEU A 173 2.57 18.43 -19.24
C LEU A 173 2.78 19.51 -20.31
N GLU A 174 3.67 20.46 -20.11
CA GLU A 174 4.09 21.42 -21.14
C GLU A 174 5.16 20.82 -22.08
N ASN A 175 5.77 19.69 -21.65
CA ASN A 175 6.77 19.01 -22.46
C ASN A 175 6.11 18.19 -23.58
N LYS A 176 6.42 18.55 -24.84
CA LYS A 176 5.88 17.90 -26.03
C LYS A 176 6.11 16.39 -26.03
N ALA A 177 7.29 15.93 -25.62
CA ALA A 177 7.63 14.50 -25.59
C ALA A 177 6.80 13.74 -24.53
N VAL A 178 6.50 14.39 -23.40
CA VAL A 178 5.58 13.86 -22.36
C VAL A 178 4.16 13.74 -22.92
N LEU A 179 3.65 14.78 -23.58
CA LEU A 179 2.32 14.76 -24.18
C LEU A 179 2.19 13.68 -25.26
N GLU A 180 3.19 13.54 -26.14
CA GLU A 180 3.23 12.49 -27.17
C GLU A 180 3.28 11.09 -26.54
N ARG A 181 3.96 10.93 -25.40
CA ARG A 181 3.99 9.67 -24.66
C ARG A 181 2.60 9.35 -24.06
N ILE A 182 1.98 10.30 -23.36
CA ILE A 182 0.64 10.12 -22.82
C ILE A 182 -0.33 9.76 -23.95
N ARG A 183 -0.29 10.47 -25.06
CA ARG A 183 -1.16 10.20 -26.23
C ARG A 183 -0.97 8.79 -26.78
N ARG A 184 0.27 8.33 -26.97
CA ARG A 184 0.54 6.95 -27.43
C ARG A 184 0.03 5.90 -26.45
N ASN A 185 0.17 6.13 -25.15
CA ASN A 185 -0.35 5.22 -24.14
C ASN A 185 -1.89 5.20 -24.18
N TYR A 186 -2.50 6.35 -24.32
CA TYR A 186 -3.96 6.49 -24.43
C TYR A 186 -4.52 5.77 -25.68
N GLU A 187 -3.94 6.02 -26.86
CA GLU A 187 -4.40 5.42 -28.12
C GLU A 187 -4.33 3.88 -28.13
N GLY A 188 -3.44 3.30 -27.33
CA GLY A 188 -3.31 1.84 -27.17
C GLY A 188 -4.07 1.25 -25.99
N SER A 189 -4.87 2.04 -25.25
CA SER A 189 -5.50 1.63 -24.00
C SER A 189 -7.01 1.40 -24.16
N ASP A 190 -7.62 0.59 -23.27
CA ASP A 190 -9.06 0.45 -23.15
C ASP A 190 -9.74 1.74 -22.65
N VAL A 191 -8.96 2.71 -22.14
CA VAL A 191 -9.46 4.02 -21.73
C VAL A 191 -9.94 4.83 -22.93
N ALA A 192 -9.28 4.70 -24.10
CA ALA A 192 -9.65 5.40 -25.31
C ALA A 192 -11.06 5.04 -25.85
N GLU A 193 -11.58 3.85 -25.48
CA GLU A 193 -12.94 3.45 -25.81
C GLU A 193 -14.01 4.09 -24.89
N LYS A 194 -13.59 4.63 -23.73
CA LYS A 194 -14.49 5.07 -22.64
C LYS A 194 -14.44 6.56 -22.37
N MET A 195 -13.32 7.20 -22.69
CA MET A 195 -13.04 8.60 -22.37
C MET A 195 -12.31 9.26 -23.53
N SER A 196 -12.60 10.53 -23.77
CA SER A 196 -11.81 11.36 -24.69
C SER A 196 -10.41 11.66 -24.14
N PHE A 197 -9.48 12.00 -25.01
CA PHE A 197 -8.13 12.38 -24.58
C PHE A 197 -8.13 13.60 -23.66
N ASP A 198 -9.02 14.56 -23.89
CA ASP A 198 -9.12 15.76 -23.05
C ASP A 198 -9.61 15.43 -21.63
N GLU A 199 -10.56 14.52 -21.46
CA GLU A 199 -10.99 14.02 -20.15
C GLU A 199 -9.85 13.28 -19.42
N VAL A 200 -9.08 12.49 -20.15
CA VAL A 200 -7.88 11.82 -19.59
C VAL A 200 -6.85 12.85 -19.14
N MET A 201 -6.56 13.86 -19.96
CA MET A 201 -5.62 14.93 -19.61
C MET A 201 -6.08 15.74 -18.40
N GLN A 202 -7.39 15.98 -18.27
CA GLN A 202 -7.95 16.61 -17.08
C GLN A 202 -7.74 15.76 -15.84
N GLN A 203 -8.04 14.45 -15.88
CA GLN A 203 -7.81 13.55 -14.73
C GLN A 203 -6.32 13.47 -14.34
N ILE A 204 -5.44 13.42 -15.32
CA ILE A 204 -3.99 13.46 -15.08
C ILE A 204 -3.62 14.78 -14.40
N GLY A 205 -4.05 15.91 -14.95
CA GLY A 205 -3.81 17.23 -14.36
C GLY A 205 -4.30 17.32 -12.91
N ASP A 206 -5.54 16.91 -12.66
CA ASP A 206 -6.12 16.91 -11.31
C ASP A 206 -5.31 16.05 -10.34
N SER A 207 -4.76 14.93 -10.79
CA SER A 207 -3.93 14.05 -9.95
C SER A 207 -2.58 14.69 -9.62
N LEU A 208 -1.98 15.44 -10.55
CA LEU A 208 -0.72 16.14 -10.33
C LEU A 208 -0.89 17.40 -9.45
N TYR A 209 -2.05 18.05 -9.50
CA TYR A 209 -2.40 19.16 -8.61
C TYR A 209 -2.95 18.73 -7.25
N SER A 210 -3.03 17.43 -6.98
CA SER A 210 -3.61 16.93 -5.73
C SER A 210 -2.86 17.51 -4.52
N PRO A 211 -3.55 18.11 -3.56
CA PRO A 211 -2.93 18.54 -2.32
C PRO A 211 -2.38 17.33 -1.55
N GLY A 212 -1.19 17.48 -1.01
CA GLY A 212 -0.52 16.44 -0.24
C GLY A 212 0.71 15.83 -0.93
N HIS A 213 1.22 16.47 -1.97
CA HIS A 213 2.56 16.20 -2.47
C HIS A 213 3.58 16.68 -1.44
N VAL A 214 4.39 15.76 -0.93
CA VAL A 214 5.49 16.05 -0.02
C VAL A 214 6.73 16.33 -0.83
N THR A 215 7.28 17.50 -0.67
CA THR A 215 8.47 17.96 -1.41
C THR A 215 9.76 17.35 -0.83
N ASN A 216 10.84 17.47 -1.58
CA ASN A 216 12.17 17.11 -1.07
C ASN A 216 12.54 17.91 0.20
N GLN A 217 12.15 19.19 0.28
CA GLN A 217 12.44 20.00 1.45
C GLN A 217 11.68 19.52 2.69
N ASP A 218 10.40 19.17 2.53
CA ASP A 218 9.60 18.62 3.64
C ASP A 218 10.26 17.34 4.22
N ILE A 219 10.74 16.46 3.35
CA ILE A 219 11.45 15.24 3.78
C ILE A 219 12.74 15.60 4.54
N LEU A 220 13.51 16.56 4.04
CA LEU A 220 14.75 16.98 4.71
C LEU A 220 14.47 17.58 6.08
N ASP A 221 13.43 18.39 6.21
CA ASP A 221 13.04 19.01 7.48
C ASP A 221 12.60 17.94 8.48
N TRP A 222 11.79 16.97 8.05
CA TRP A 222 11.30 15.91 8.93
C TRP A 222 12.38 14.97 9.43
N ILE A 223 13.30 14.55 8.56
CA ILE A 223 14.41 13.71 9.03
C ILE A 223 15.42 14.47 9.90
N ALA A 224 15.42 15.81 9.82
CA ALA A 224 16.17 16.65 10.76
C ALA A 224 15.51 16.66 12.15
N ASP A 225 14.17 16.72 12.19
CA ASP A 225 13.40 16.78 13.43
C ASP A 225 13.31 15.40 14.13
N TYR A 226 13.27 14.30 13.34
CA TYR A 226 13.09 12.94 13.85
C TYR A 226 14.13 11.96 13.29
N PRO A 227 15.44 12.21 13.47
CA PRO A 227 16.51 11.46 12.83
C PRO A 227 16.63 9.98 13.28
N GLU A 228 16.11 9.66 14.46
CA GLU A 228 16.14 8.28 15.00
C GLU A 228 14.98 7.40 14.45
N THR A 229 13.92 8.02 13.93
CA THR A 229 12.72 7.31 13.51
C THR A 229 12.52 7.39 12.01
N LEU A 230 12.79 8.54 11.39
CA LEU A 230 12.48 8.78 9.99
C LEU A 230 13.73 8.65 9.10
N ILE A 231 13.51 8.01 7.95
CA ILE A 231 14.53 7.80 6.92
C ILE A 231 14.03 8.47 5.64
N GLY A 232 14.78 9.44 5.12
CA GLY A 232 14.35 10.21 3.96
C GLY A 232 14.65 9.54 2.63
N PHE A 233 13.67 9.53 1.75
CA PHE A 233 13.83 9.28 0.32
C PHE A 233 13.41 10.54 -0.42
N GLY A 234 14.34 11.16 -1.15
CA GLY A 234 14.02 12.25 -2.07
C GLY A 234 13.30 11.76 -3.32
N SER A 235 12.89 12.68 -4.17
CA SER A 235 12.32 12.35 -5.48
C SER A 235 12.87 13.27 -6.56
N VAL A 236 12.89 12.81 -7.80
CA VAL A 236 13.32 13.59 -8.96
C VAL A 236 12.50 13.19 -10.19
N ASP A 237 11.92 14.17 -10.87
CA ASP A 237 11.19 13.95 -12.11
C ASP A 237 12.17 13.88 -13.31
N LEU A 238 12.38 12.68 -13.81
CA LEU A 238 13.30 12.41 -14.91
C LEU A 238 12.82 12.93 -16.27
N SER A 239 11.56 13.32 -16.42
CA SER A 239 11.01 13.88 -17.65
C SER A 239 11.35 15.36 -17.85
N ARG A 240 11.84 16.04 -16.80
CA ARG A 240 12.11 17.49 -16.82
C ARG A 240 13.48 17.87 -17.39
N GLY A 241 14.19 16.89 -17.96
CA GLY A 241 15.48 17.09 -18.64
C GLY A 241 16.69 17.12 -17.70
N ALA A 242 17.87 16.89 -18.29
CA ALA A 242 19.13 16.64 -17.57
C ALA A 242 19.51 17.74 -16.56
N ALA A 243 19.37 19.01 -16.92
CA ALA A 243 19.73 20.13 -16.05
C ALA A 243 18.90 20.19 -14.77
N TYR A 244 17.60 19.89 -14.87
CA TYR A 244 16.73 19.81 -13.71
C TYR A 244 17.09 18.60 -12.83
N VAL A 245 17.27 17.44 -13.45
CA VAL A 245 17.62 16.20 -12.77
C VAL A 245 18.94 16.37 -12.00
N GLU A 246 19.97 16.86 -12.67
CA GLU A 246 21.30 17.09 -12.05
C GLU A 246 21.22 18.06 -10.88
N LYS A 247 20.56 19.21 -11.06
CA LYS A 247 20.36 20.20 -9.99
C LYS A 247 19.66 19.61 -8.77
N THR A 248 18.59 18.82 -8.99
CA THR A 248 17.83 18.20 -7.90
C THR A 248 18.67 17.15 -7.17
N LEU A 249 19.34 16.26 -7.90
CA LEU A 249 20.22 15.24 -7.32
C LEU A 249 21.41 15.86 -6.55
N GLU A 250 21.97 16.94 -7.11
CA GLU A 250 23.06 17.67 -6.46
C GLU A 250 22.58 18.32 -5.16
N MET A 251 21.42 18.96 -5.15
CA MET A 251 20.80 19.56 -3.95
C MET A 251 20.62 18.47 -2.87
N LEU A 252 20.03 17.33 -3.22
CA LEU A 252 19.83 16.22 -2.29
C LEU A 252 21.15 15.64 -1.78
N SER A 253 22.19 15.56 -2.63
CA SER A 253 23.50 15.01 -2.24
C SER A 253 24.30 15.93 -1.31
N ARG A 254 24.01 17.21 -1.31
CA ARG A 254 24.65 18.22 -0.46
C ARG A 254 23.88 18.53 0.82
N ALA A 255 22.65 18.02 0.94
CA ALA A 255 21.85 18.25 2.14
C ALA A 255 22.58 17.73 3.39
N PRO A 256 22.59 18.52 4.50
CA PRO A 256 23.22 18.08 5.76
C PRO A 256 22.56 16.83 6.32
N GLN A 257 21.27 16.66 6.07
CA GLN A 257 20.53 15.45 6.38
C GLN A 257 20.78 14.40 5.28
N ARG A 258 21.19 13.21 5.68
CA ARG A 258 21.51 12.14 4.74
C ARG A 258 20.26 11.37 4.35
N ILE A 259 19.70 11.63 3.15
CA ILE A 259 18.71 10.74 2.58
C ILE A 259 19.31 9.36 2.26
N ARG A 260 18.46 8.34 2.19
CA ARG A 260 18.88 6.96 1.89
C ARG A 260 18.53 6.51 0.46
N GLY A 261 17.73 7.27 -0.24
CA GLY A 261 17.35 6.88 -1.60
C GLY A 261 16.52 7.91 -2.34
N ILE A 262 16.10 7.50 -3.52
CA ILE A 262 15.25 8.27 -4.43
C ILE A 262 13.99 7.49 -4.73
N LYS A 263 12.83 8.11 -4.47
CA LYS A 263 11.50 7.62 -4.86
C LYS A 263 11.16 8.07 -6.27
N LEU A 264 10.66 7.16 -7.08
CA LEU A 264 10.22 7.41 -8.46
C LEU A 264 8.79 6.93 -8.68
N LEU A 265 8.08 7.66 -9.52
CA LEU A 265 6.69 7.41 -9.91
C LEU A 265 6.57 7.44 -11.44
N PRO A 266 7.07 6.42 -12.17
CA PRO A 266 7.19 6.49 -13.64
C PRO A 266 5.90 6.86 -14.36
N PHE A 267 4.73 6.39 -13.86
CA PHE A 267 3.43 6.69 -14.46
C PHE A 267 3.02 8.17 -14.37
N SER A 268 3.38 8.87 -13.28
CA SER A 268 3.02 10.29 -13.04
C SER A 268 4.18 11.25 -13.32
N GLN A 269 5.39 10.73 -13.42
CA GLN A 269 6.57 11.44 -13.90
C GLN A 269 6.85 11.19 -15.40
N PHE A 270 5.98 10.41 -16.06
CA PHE A 270 5.93 10.18 -17.52
C PHE A 270 7.26 9.78 -18.16
N PHE A 271 8.02 8.91 -17.55
CA PHE A 271 9.28 8.40 -18.10
C PHE A 271 9.31 6.87 -18.18
N ASP A 272 10.03 6.37 -19.15
CA ASP A 272 10.31 4.95 -19.32
C ASP A 272 11.66 4.61 -18.69
N PRO A 273 11.71 3.79 -17.64
CA PRO A 273 12.96 3.41 -17.00
C PRO A 273 13.99 2.77 -17.96
N ALA A 274 13.53 2.07 -18.99
CA ALA A 274 14.42 1.41 -19.95
C ALA A 274 15.01 2.35 -21.00
N ALA A 275 14.35 3.49 -21.27
CA ALA A 275 14.68 4.36 -22.41
C ALA A 275 14.93 5.83 -22.04
N ASN A 276 14.72 6.23 -20.80
CA ASN A 276 14.93 7.62 -20.39
C ASN A 276 16.44 7.95 -20.33
N GLU A 277 16.83 9.05 -20.96
CA GLU A 277 18.21 9.50 -21.07
C GLU A 277 18.86 9.89 -19.72
N ASN A 278 18.06 10.22 -18.72
CA ASN A 278 18.53 10.64 -17.40
C ASN A 278 18.68 9.47 -16.40
N ILE A 279 18.36 8.25 -16.79
CA ILE A 279 18.49 7.07 -15.91
C ILE A 279 19.95 6.86 -15.49
N ASP A 280 20.90 6.97 -16.41
CA ASP A 280 22.31 6.75 -16.08
C ASP A 280 22.88 7.87 -15.19
N LEU A 281 22.36 9.10 -15.33
CA LEU A 281 22.67 10.19 -14.41
C LEU A 281 22.17 9.89 -13.00
N LEU A 282 20.89 9.53 -12.86
CA LEU A 282 20.31 9.10 -11.58
C LEU A 282 21.12 7.97 -10.94
N MET A 283 21.35 6.88 -11.68
CA MET A 283 22.03 5.69 -11.17
C MET A 283 23.47 6.00 -10.74
N SER A 284 24.14 6.91 -11.43
CA SER A 284 25.49 7.37 -11.08
C SER A 284 25.50 8.13 -9.73
N TYR A 285 24.50 8.98 -9.51
CA TYR A 285 24.32 9.64 -8.21
C TYR A 285 23.98 8.65 -7.10
N CYS A 286 23.09 7.69 -7.37
CA CYS A 286 22.75 6.64 -6.42
C CYS A 286 23.97 5.81 -6.03
N ARG A 287 24.80 5.40 -6.99
CA ARG A 287 26.07 4.70 -6.75
C ARG A 287 27.03 5.53 -5.89
N LYS A 288 27.27 6.80 -6.27
CA LYS A 288 28.17 7.71 -5.56
C LYS A 288 27.78 7.94 -4.10
N ASN A 289 26.47 8.10 -3.85
CA ASN A 289 25.95 8.45 -2.54
C ASN A 289 25.45 7.23 -1.75
N ARG A 290 25.54 6.01 -2.31
CA ARG A 290 24.99 4.77 -1.75
C ARG A 290 23.48 4.88 -1.49
N TRP A 291 22.77 5.48 -2.45
CA TRP A 291 21.32 5.61 -2.42
C TRP A 291 20.65 4.39 -3.02
N ILE A 292 19.46 4.13 -2.54
CA ILE A 292 18.56 3.10 -3.01
C ILE A 292 17.56 3.76 -3.98
N VAL A 293 17.25 3.12 -5.09
CA VAL A 293 16.14 3.51 -5.95
C VAL A 293 14.88 2.78 -5.48
N LEU A 294 13.82 3.51 -5.13
CA LEU A 294 12.52 2.96 -4.81
C LEU A 294 11.53 3.43 -5.87
N THR A 295 11.09 2.54 -6.73
CA THR A 295 10.22 2.87 -7.87
C THR A 295 8.84 2.27 -7.73
N HIS A 296 7.80 3.06 -8.03
CA HIS A 296 6.45 2.52 -8.12
C HIS A 296 6.37 1.47 -9.22
N THR A 297 5.74 0.34 -8.91
CA THR A 297 5.39 -0.70 -9.87
C THR A 297 3.99 -1.24 -9.62
N GLY A 298 3.31 -1.70 -10.67
CA GLY A 298 1.90 -2.04 -10.59
C GLY A 298 1.02 -0.93 -11.15
N LEU A 299 -0.29 -1.12 -11.10
CA LEU A 299 -1.25 -0.18 -11.68
C LEU A 299 -1.67 0.87 -10.66
N ALA A 300 -1.73 2.14 -11.06
CA ALA A 300 -2.16 3.23 -10.19
C ALA A 300 -3.67 3.54 -10.37
N ALA A 301 -4.23 4.36 -9.50
CA ALA A 301 -5.66 4.67 -9.53
C ALA A 301 -6.06 5.56 -10.73
N GLY A 302 -7.35 5.61 -11.04
CA GLY A 302 -7.90 6.42 -12.14
C GLY A 302 -7.57 5.84 -13.50
N VAL A 303 -7.21 6.69 -14.45
CA VAL A 303 -6.84 6.25 -15.80
C VAL A 303 -5.63 5.33 -15.83
N PHE A 304 -4.79 5.39 -14.82
CA PHE A 304 -3.61 4.53 -14.66
C PHE A 304 -3.93 3.13 -14.09
N GLU A 305 -5.20 2.78 -13.86
CA GLU A 305 -5.60 1.40 -13.63
C GLU A 305 -5.56 0.56 -14.92
N ASP A 306 -5.50 1.20 -16.08
CA ASP A 306 -5.27 0.56 -17.36
C ASP A 306 -3.77 0.23 -17.54
N PRO A 307 -3.41 -1.02 -17.90
CA PRO A 307 -2.01 -1.42 -18.04
C PRO A 307 -1.23 -0.67 -19.13
N GLN A 308 -1.91 -0.23 -20.19
CA GLN A 308 -1.27 0.52 -21.27
C GLN A 308 -1.02 1.97 -20.86
N MET A 309 -1.98 2.59 -20.16
CA MET A 309 -1.79 3.93 -19.59
C MET A 309 -0.66 3.95 -18.56
N ASN A 310 -0.47 2.87 -17.82
CA ASN A 310 0.52 2.75 -16.76
C ASN A 310 1.75 1.91 -17.14
N ARG A 311 1.98 1.66 -18.42
CA ARG A 311 3.05 0.76 -18.90
C ARG A 311 4.44 1.12 -18.37
N ASP A 312 4.68 2.38 -18.06
CA ASP A 312 5.96 2.88 -17.58
C ASP A 312 6.31 2.41 -16.16
N SER A 313 5.33 1.89 -15.42
CA SER A 313 5.50 1.28 -14.09
C SER A 313 5.73 -0.25 -14.13
N ARG A 314 5.97 -0.80 -15.30
CA ARG A 314 6.23 -2.23 -15.45
C ARG A 314 7.59 -2.61 -14.86
N PRO A 315 7.68 -3.64 -14.01
CA PRO A 315 8.91 -4.06 -13.34
C PRO A 315 10.09 -4.35 -14.30
N SER A 316 9.83 -5.06 -15.40
CA SER A 316 10.90 -5.45 -16.36
C SER A 316 11.60 -4.28 -17.06
N LEU A 317 11.02 -3.08 -17.03
CA LEU A 317 11.72 -1.89 -17.55
C LEU A 317 12.97 -1.52 -16.74
N TRP A 318 13.09 -2.04 -15.53
CA TRP A 318 14.26 -1.86 -14.67
C TRP A 318 15.37 -2.89 -14.86
N GLU A 319 15.19 -3.93 -15.71
CA GLU A 319 16.22 -4.94 -15.97
C GLU A 319 17.50 -4.33 -16.56
N GLY A 320 17.34 -3.40 -17.52
CA GLY A 320 18.46 -2.68 -18.12
C GLY A 320 19.27 -1.86 -17.10
N PRO A 321 18.64 -0.94 -16.35
CA PRO A 321 19.32 -0.21 -15.29
C PRO A 321 19.94 -1.12 -14.22
N ALA A 322 19.23 -2.16 -13.74
CA ALA A 322 19.75 -3.11 -12.77
C ALA A 322 21.01 -3.82 -13.24
N SER A 323 21.05 -4.22 -14.50
CA SER A 323 22.22 -4.88 -15.10
C SER A 323 23.43 -3.94 -15.24
N ARG A 324 23.21 -2.67 -15.63
CA ARG A 324 24.30 -1.69 -15.77
C ARG A 324 24.85 -1.19 -14.44
N TYR A 325 24.04 -1.24 -13.39
CA TYR A 325 24.35 -0.74 -12.04
C TYR A 325 24.10 -1.81 -10.98
N PRO A 326 24.82 -2.95 -11.00
CA PRO A 326 24.56 -4.08 -10.10
C PRO A 326 24.85 -3.78 -8.63
N ASP A 327 25.55 -2.70 -8.34
CA ASP A 327 25.87 -2.20 -7.01
C ASP A 327 24.86 -1.16 -6.46
N VAL A 328 23.85 -0.78 -7.27
CA VAL A 328 22.77 0.10 -6.82
C VAL A 328 21.52 -0.71 -6.53
N PRO A 329 21.03 -0.74 -5.28
CA PRO A 329 19.80 -1.44 -4.96
C PRO A 329 18.58 -0.75 -5.58
N ILE A 330 17.67 -1.55 -6.15
CA ILE A 330 16.41 -1.09 -6.74
C ILE A 330 15.27 -1.82 -6.02
N ILE A 331 14.35 -1.08 -5.40
CA ILE A 331 13.15 -1.61 -4.78
C ILE A 331 11.98 -1.42 -5.74
N LEU A 332 11.38 -2.53 -6.18
CA LEU A 332 10.12 -2.54 -6.92
C LEU A 332 8.97 -2.39 -5.91
N ALA A 333 8.50 -1.18 -5.74
CA ALA A 333 7.40 -0.90 -4.82
C ALA A 333 6.17 -1.75 -5.20
N HIS A 334 5.47 -2.23 -4.17
CA HIS A 334 4.26 -3.05 -4.34
C HIS A 334 4.47 -4.38 -5.08
N MET A 335 5.71 -4.77 -5.35
CA MET A 335 6.04 -6.03 -6.05
C MET A 335 5.27 -6.20 -7.38
N GLY A 336 5.02 -5.11 -8.12
CA GLY A 336 4.20 -5.15 -9.34
C GLY A 336 2.72 -5.48 -9.13
N ALA A 337 2.28 -5.61 -7.90
CA ALA A 337 0.94 -6.09 -7.55
C ALA A 337 -0.07 -4.96 -7.23
N TYR A 338 0.36 -3.69 -7.25
CA TYR A 338 -0.56 -2.58 -7.00
C TYR A 338 -1.69 -2.54 -8.05
N GLY A 339 -2.88 -2.15 -7.61
CA GLY A 339 -4.07 -2.02 -8.44
C GLY A 339 -5.33 -2.22 -7.61
N ARG A 340 -6.42 -1.59 -8.03
CA ARG A 340 -7.75 -1.75 -7.41
C ARG A 340 -8.56 -2.82 -8.12
N ILE A 341 -8.53 -2.80 -9.46
CA ILE A 341 -9.29 -3.69 -10.34
C ILE A 341 -8.43 -4.86 -10.77
N HIS A 342 -7.21 -4.57 -11.21
CA HIS A 342 -6.28 -5.55 -11.77
C HIS A 342 -5.09 -5.82 -10.80
N ARG A 343 -5.42 -6.20 -9.55
CA ARG A 343 -4.39 -6.55 -8.56
C ARG A 343 -3.50 -7.68 -9.05
N GLY A 344 -2.19 -7.54 -8.84
CA GLY A 344 -1.24 -8.56 -9.21
C GLY A 344 -0.88 -8.59 -10.70
N TYR A 345 -1.29 -7.58 -11.47
CA TYR A 345 -1.14 -7.60 -12.93
C TYR A 345 0.31 -7.85 -13.39
N TRP A 346 1.29 -7.20 -12.75
CA TRP A 346 2.72 -7.40 -13.02
C TRP A 346 3.49 -8.13 -11.91
N PHE A 347 2.80 -8.86 -11.05
CA PHE A 347 3.45 -9.62 -9.98
C PHE A 347 4.48 -10.62 -10.51
N GLU A 348 4.12 -11.41 -11.53
CA GLU A 348 5.02 -12.38 -12.16
C GLU A 348 6.22 -11.70 -12.83
N ASP A 349 6.01 -10.53 -13.43
CA ASP A 349 7.06 -9.72 -14.05
C ASP A 349 8.06 -9.19 -13.00
N ALA A 350 7.58 -8.78 -11.83
CA ALA A 350 8.41 -8.38 -10.71
C ALA A 350 9.27 -9.54 -10.18
N LEU A 351 8.69 -10.71 -9.99
CA LEU A 351 9.43 -11.89 -9.55
C LEU A 351 10.51 -12.30 -10.56
N GLU A 352 10.21 -12.21 -11.86
CA GLU A 352 11.17 -12.53 -12.90
C GLU A 352 12.32 -11.52 -12.95
N THR A 353 12.03 -10.22 -12.81
CA THR A 353 13.05 -9.16 -12.71
C THR A 353 13.96 -9.38 -11.49
N MET A 354 13.37 -9.68 -10.32
CA MET A 354 14.13 -9.99 -9.11
C MET A 354 15.01 -11.25 -9.27
N ARG A 355 14.48 -12.28 -9.94
CA ARG A 355 15.22 -13.53 -10.18
C ARG A 355 16.48 -13.31 -11.05
N LYS A 356 16.41 -12.40 -12.02
CA LYS A 356 17.53 -12.08 -12.93
C LYS A 356 18.58 -11.19 -12.30
N HIS A 357 18.21 -10.33 -11.36
CA HIS A 357 19.06 -9.29 -10.81
C HIS A 357 19.09 -9.33 -9.26
N GLU A 358 20.25 -9.60 -8.69
CA GLU A 358 20.43 -9.75 -7.25
C GLU A 358 20.30 -8.41 -6.49
N ASN A 359 20.52 -7.29 -7.16
CA ASN A 359 20.34 -5.94 -6.62
C ASN A 359 18.89 -5.44 -6.69
N VAL A 360 17.95 -6.26 -7.16
CA VAL A 360 16.53 -5.93 -7.19
C VAL A 360 15.80 -6.55 -6.01
N TYR A 361 15.13 -5.70 -5.26
CA TYR A 361 14.29 -5.98 -4.11
C TYR A 361 12.82 -5.67 -4.43
N ALA A 362 11.91 -6.02 -3.55
CA ALA A 362 10.53 -5.55 -3.65
C ALA A 362 9.98 -5.22 -2.26
N ASP A 363 9.08 -4.22 -2.18
CA ASP A 363 8.32 -4.00 -0.97
C ASP A 363 6.90 -4.56 -1.07
N THR A 364 6.27 -4.70 0.09
CA THR A 364 4.93 -5.28 0.23
C THR A 364 3.84 -4.22 0.38
N ALA A 365 4.18 -2.95 0.23
CA ALA A 365 3.26 -1.83 0.40
C ALA A 365 2.02 -1.99 -0.50
N ALA A 366 0.84 -1.79 0.06
CA ALA A 366 -0.45 -1.97 -0.61
C ALA A 366 -0.67 -3.30 -1.38
N ALA A 367 0.34 -4.19 -1.37
CA ALA A 367 0.28 -5.53 -1.95
C ALA A 367 -0.01 -6.62 -0.89
N TRP A 368 -0.57 -6.25 0.25
CA TRP A 368 -0.78 -7.13 1.40
C TRP A 368 -1.55 -8.40 1.03
N GLY A 369 -2.53 -8.30 0.14
CA GLY A 369 -3.30 -9.44 -0.34
C GLY A 369 -2.47 -10.52 -1.02
N THR A 370 -1.31 -10.17 -1.59
CA THR A 370 -0.38 -11.12 -2.20
C THR A 370 0.15 -12.12 -1.16
N PHE A 371 0.41 -11.64 0.07
CA PHE A 371 0.91 -12.47 1.17
C PHE A 371 -0.17 -13.26 1.92
N PHE A 372 -1.45 -13.04 1.62
CA PHE A 372 -2.54 -13.89 2.10
C PHE A 372 -2.82 -15.06 1.16
N ASP A 373 -2.05 -15.18 0.09
CA ASP A 373 -2.13 -16.26 -0.89
C ASP A 373 -0.95 -17.24 -0.75
N GLU A 374 -1.23 -18.49 -0.35
CA GLU A 374 -0.23 -19.54 -0.19
C GLU A 374 0.58 -19.76 -1.47
N GLU A 375 -0.12 -19.79 -2.60
CA GLU A 375 0.51 -19.99 -3.91
C GLU A 375 1.50 -18.85 -4.22
N ASN A 376 1.14 -17.61 -3.93
CA ASN A 376 2.00 -16.45 -4.14
C ASN A 376 3.20 -16.46 -3.19
N VAL A 377 2.99 -16.78 -1.91
CA VAL A 377 4.10 -16.93 -0.94
C VAL A 377 5.08 -18.00 -1.40
N GLU A 378 4.57 -19.16 -1.85
CA GLU A 378 5.41 -20.22 -2.38
C GLU A 378 6.14 -19.83 -3.68
N LYS A 379 5.51 -19.07 -4.56
CA LYS A 379 6.16 -18.51 -5.76
C LYS A 379 7.32 -17.59 -5.41
N ILE A 380 7.11 -16.67 -4.46
CA ILE A 380 8.15 -15.77 -3.97
C ILE A 380 9.31 -16.60 -3.40
N ARG A 381 9.01 -17.52 -2.46
CA ARG A 381 10.00 -18.38 -1.81
C ARG A 381 10.86 -19.15 -2.80
N LYS A 382 10.25 -19.73 -3.83
CA LYS A 382 10.96 -20.54 -4.82
C LYS A 382 11.76 -19.74 -5.85
N ARG A 383 11.28 -18.55 -6.24
CA ARG A 383 11.89 -17.77 -7.32
C ARG A 383 12.92 -16.77 -6.83
N THR A 384 12.65 -16.11 -5.72
CA THR A 384 13.46 -14.97 -5.25
C THR A 384 14.01 -15.17 -3.84
N GLY A 385 13.47 -16.12 -3.09
CA GLY A 385 13.66 -16.18 -1.65
C GLY A 385 12.98 -15.02 -0.93
N MET A 386 13.04 -15.01 0.41
CA MET A 386 12.43 -13.96 1.24
C MET A 386 13.44 -12.88 1.69
N ASP A 387 14.73 -13.03 1.35
CA ASP A 387 15.79 -12.12 1.82
C ASP A 387 15.78 -10.74 1.14
N ARG A 388 14.99 -10.59 0.06
CA ARG A 388 14.88 -9.32 -0.69
C ARG A 388 13.46 -8.76 -0.70
N ILE A 389 12.61 -9.25 0.22
CA ILE A 389 11.26 -8.74 0.43
C ILE A 389 11.26 -7.80 1.62
N LEU A 390 10.75 -6.59 1.45
CA LEU A 390 10.76 -5.52 2.43
C LEU A 390 9.33 -5.18 2.85
N PHE A 391 9.12 -4.93 4.12
CA PHE A 391 7.81 -4.50 4.61
C PHE A 391 7.54 -3.04 4.24
N GLY A 392 6.30 -2.74 3.83
CA GLY A 392 5.80 -1.39 3.60
C GLY A 392 4.29 -1.29 3.83
N THR A 393 3.84 -0.15 4.33
CA THR A 393 2.42 0.10 4.58
C THR A 393 1.73 0.91 3.50
N ASP A 394 2.46 1.63 2.66
CA ASP A 394 1.91 2.60 1.73
C ASP A 394 0.96 3.60 2.44
N TYR A 395 1.36 4.06 3.64
CA TYR A 395 0.57 5.09 4.33
C TYR A 395 0.40 6.32 3.42
N PRO A 396 -0.80 6.89 3.26
CA PRO A 396 -2.02 6.65 4.01
C PRO A 396 -2.92 5.55 3.44
N ALA A 397 -2.51 4.80 2.41
CA ALA A 397 -3.31 3.70 1.87
C ALA A 397 -3.61 2.64 2.94
N SER A 398 -2.69 2.43 3.89
CA SER A 398 -2.90 1.56 5.06
C SER A 398 -4.10 1.93 5.92
N LYS A 399 -4.62 3.18 5.86
CA LYS A 399 -5.82 3.60 6.60
C LYS A 399 -7.09 2.85 6.18
N VAL A 400 -7.09 2.18 5.04
CA VAL A 400 -8.19 1.30 4.64
C VAL A 400 -8.20 -0.02 5.45
N MET A 401 -7.07 -0.38 6.05
CA MET A 401 -6.99 -1.57 6.89
C MET A 401 -7.48 -1.28 8.32
N PRO A 402 -8.21 -2.21 8.96
CA PRO A 402 -8.56 -2.10 10.36
C PRO A 402 -7.32 -1.95 11.24
N GLY A 403 -7.27 -0.86 12.02
CA GLY A 403 -6.10 -0.56 12.84
C GLY A 403 -4.93 0.10 12.09
N GLY A 404 -5.16 0.56 10.84
CA GLY A 404 -4.16 1.34 10.09
C GLY A 404 -2.82 0.62 9.93
N ILE A 405 -1.73 1.30 10.25
CA ILE A 405 -0.37 0.74 10.22
C ILE A 405 -0.26 -0.54 11.07
N GLY A 406 -0.73 -0.50 12.32
CA GLY A 406 -0.72 -1.66 13.21
C GLY A 406 -1.56 -2.83 12.70
N GLY A 407 -2.63 -2.54 11.95
CA GLY A 407 -3.44 -3.55 11.27
C GLY A 407 -2.67 -4.27 10.18
N VAL A 408 -1.92 -3.53 9.35
CA VAL A 408 -1.07 -4.12 8.31
C VAL A 408 0.03 -4.99 8.93
N ILE A 409 0.73 -4.49 9.95
CA ILE A 409 1.76 -5.27 10.66
C ILE A 409 1.18 -6.58 11.19
N ARG A 410 0.00 -6.51 11.83
CA ARG A 410 -0.69 -7.68 12.36
C ARG A 410 -0.99 -8.73 11.31
N CYS A 411 -1.33 -8.30 10.08
CA CYS A 411 -1.52 -9.24 8.97
C CYS A 411 -0.27 -10.08 8.67
N TYR A 412 0.93 -9.51 8.80
CA TYR A 412 2.18 -10.26 8.62
C TYR A 412 2.48 -11.15 9.83
N LEU A 413 2.34 -10.62 11.04
CA LEU A 413 2.59 -11.37 12.27
C LEU A 413 1.72 -12.62 12.38
N THR A 414 0.47 -12.53 11.91
CA THR A 414 -0.50 -13.64 11.96
C THR A 414 -0.59 -14.44 10.66
N ASN A 415 0.24 -14.15 9.67
CA ASN A 415 0.25 -14.88 8.42
C ASN A 415 0.64 -16.36 8.63
N LEU A 416 -0.20 -17.28 8.14
CA LEU A 416 -0.01 -18.71 8.31
C LEU A 416 0.97 -19.34 7.32
N TRP A 417 1.25 -18.63 6.22
CA TRP A 417 2.09 -19.13 5.12
C TRP A 417 3.56 -18.71 5.26
N LEU A 418 3.85 -17.76 6.14
CA LEU A 418 5.20 -17.31 6.48
C LEU A 418 5.68 -17.98 7.76
N THR A 419 6.90 -18.50 7.75
CA THR A 419 7.59 -18.91 8.98
C THR A 419 7.95 -17.68 9.82
N ASP A 420 8.18 -17.83 11.12
CA ASP A 420 8.54 -16.72 11.99
C ASP A 420 9.87 -16.06 11.54
N ALA A 421 10.85 -16.84 11.11
CA ALA A 421 12.08 -16.31 10.54
C ALA A 421 11.85 -15.47 9.25
N GLU A 422 10.88 -15.83 8.41
CA GLU A 422 10.51 -15.03 7.23
C GLU A 422 9.79 -13.75 7.62
N LYS A 423 8.94 -13.78 8.64
CA LYS A 423 8.30 -12.58 9.21
C LYS A 423 9.34 -11.60 9.74
N GLU A 424 10.31 -12.07 10.52
CA GLU A 424 11.42 -11.26 11.02
C GLU A 424 12.25 -10.64 9.90
N LYS A 425 12.57 -11.43 8.87
CA LYS A 425 13.26 -10.91 7.67
C LYS A 425 12.49 -9.79 7.00
N ILE A 426 11.21 -10.03 6.68
CA ILE A 426 10.37 -9.07 5.95
C ILE A 426 10.13 -7.81 6.78
N LEU A 427 9.79 -7.96 8.06
CA LEU A 427 9.43 -6.84 8.93
C LEU A 427 10.64 -5.99 9.33
N TYR A 428 11.84 -6.58 9.42
CA TYR A 428 12.99 -5.87 9.95
C TYR A 428 14.31 -6.17 9.24
N HIS A 429 14.81 -7.41 9.26
CA HIS A 429 16.21 -7.71 8.96
C HIS A 429 16.65 -7.35 7.55
N ASN A 430 15.78 -7.56 6.56
CA ASN A 430 16.10 -7.25 5.16
C ASN A 430 16.29 -5.74 4.97
N ALA A 431 15.39 -4.92 5.51
CA ALA A 431 15.49 -3.48 5.43
C ALA A 431 16.68 -2.94 6.25
N ALA A 432 16.89 -3.46 7.47
CA ALA A 432 18.03 -3.08 8.31
C ALA A 432 19.37 -3.37 7.62
N GLY A 433 19.50 -4.55 7.03
CA GLY A 433 20.69 -4.93 6.26
C GLY A 433 20.91 -4.06 5.03
N LEU A 434 19.86 -3.84 4.23
CA LEU A 434 19.92 -3.01 3.03
C LEU A 434 20.32 -1.56 3.33
N MET A 435 19.81 -0.98 4.41
CA MET A 435 20.09 0.39 4.84
C MET A 435 21.31 0.51 5.76
N GLN A 436 21.95 -0.60 6.11
CA GLN A 436 23.10 -0.64 7.04
C GLN A 436 22.78 0.05 8.37
N LEU A 437 21.58 -0.19 8.91
CA LEU A 437 21.20 0.30 10.23
C LEU A 437 21.89 -0.55 11.30
N GLN A 438 22.42 0.11 12.34
CA GLN A 438 22.96 -0.62 13.49
C GLN A 438 21.81 -1.28 14.25
N SER A 439 21.97 -2.55 14.59
CA SER A 439 21.03 -3.34 15.38
C SER A 439 20.85 -2.82 16.79
#